data_854f6cc967853c83a790731a50be774c
#
_entry.id   854f6cc967853c83a790731a50be774c
#
_cell.length_a   1.000
_cell.length_b   1.000
_cell.length_c   1.000
_cell.angle_alpha   90.00
_cell.angle_beta   90.00
_cell.angle_gamma   90.00
#
_symmetry.space_group_name_H-M   'P 1'
#
loop_
_entity.id
_entity.type
_entity.pdbx_description
1 polymer ?
#
loop_
_entity_poly.entity_id
_entity_poly.type
_entity_poly.pdbx_seq_one_letter_code
_entity_poly.pdbx_strand_id
1 'polypeptide(L)'
;NKQMRENSLFQSNAPKYYNPLKGLLFCPCGCGLYMKPNHNSYLIYRCSSAYNDKQKCENYGVKCAYILSSVWTCVKETLHTEEYKRFNTQRANELQGINKQIRETITRKVNSVDELKTQSASLIAKIKKLNNDDLINELETDYNVLCKQIKQTEQEISELNGQIAENDAEIKRNVEQKDFSKMEQSAL
;
A
#
# COMPACT_ATOMS: atom_id res chain seq x y z
N ASN A 1 -32.93 3.84 -2.13
CA ASN A 1 -31.66 4.07 -1.38
C ASN A 1 -30.92 5.36 -1.77
N LYS A 2 -31.14 5.93 -2.96
CA LYS A 2 -30.57 7.21 -3.40
C LYS A 2 -31.35 8.39 -2.78
N GLN A 3 -32.66 8.31 -2.73
CA GLN A 3 -33.51 9.31 -2.11
C GLN A 3 -33.33 9.47 -0.59
N MET A 4 -32.95 8.41 0.13
CA MET A 4 -32.62 8.49 1.57
C MET A 4 -31.30 9.26 1.84
N ARG A 5 -30.38 9.31 0.88
CA ARG A 5 -29.14 10.11 1.01
C ARG A 5 -29.37 11.58 0.72
N GLU A 6 -30.30 11.92 -0.17
CA GLU A 6 -30.62 13.30 -0.54
C GLU A 6 -31.46 14.04 0.53
N ASN A 7 -32.23 13.30 1.34
CA ASN A 7 -33.01 13.84 2.45
C ASN A 7 -32.31 13.80 3.81
N SER A 8 -31.05 13.38 3.88
CA SER A 8 -30.25 13.44 5.11
C SER A 8 -29.87 14.89 5.38
N LEU A 9 -30.62 15.55 6.24
CA LEU A 9 -30.32 16.87 6.83
C LEU A 9 -29.00 16.87 7.65
N PHE A 10 -28.41 15.72 7.86
CA PHE A 10 -27.07 15.58 8.40
C PHE A 10 -26.06 15.67 7.25
N GLN A 11 -25.72 16.88 6.84
CA GLN A 11 -24.45 17.10 6.18
C GLN A 11 -23.38 16.51 7.10
N SER A 12 -22.66 15.50 6.62
CA SER A 12 -21.47 15.02 7.29
C SER A 12 -20.47 16.18 7.29
N ASN A 13 -20.51 17.00 8.34
CA ASN A 13 -19.47 17.97 8.57
C ASN A 13 -18.15 17.19 8.52
N ALA A 14 -17.30 17.49 7.55
CA ALA A 14 -15.95 16.96 7.50
C ALA A 14 -15.36 17.12 8.92
N PRO A 15 -14.70 16.10 9.46
CA PRO A 15 -14.22 16.13 10.83
C PRO A 15 -13.35 17.37 11.01
N LYS A 16 -13.81 18.32 11.82
CA LYS A 16 -13.12 19.60 12.08
C LYS A 16 -11.73 19.40 12.67
N TYR A 17 -11.45 18.18 13.16
CA TYR A 17 -10.21 17.82 13.83
C TYR A 17 -9.68 16.50 13.29
N TYR A 18 -8.39 16.48 13.00
CA TYR A 18 -7.70 15.25 12.64
C TYR A 18 -7.63 14.30 13.86
N ASN A 19 -8.11 13.07 13.70
CA ASN A 19 -8.06 12.05 14.75
C ASN A 19 -7.18 10.87 14.28
N PRO A 20 -5.90 10.82 14.69
CA PRO A 20 -4.98 9.78 14.28
C PRO A 20 -5.35 8.39 14.84
N LEU A 21 -6.12 8.33 15.93
CA LEU A 21 -6.52 7.08 16.59
C LEU A 21 -7.97 6.69 16.30
N LYS A 22 -8.57 7.21 15.21
CA LYS A 22 -9.95 6.90 14.82
C LYS A 22 -10.12 5.40 14.58
N GLY A 23 -11.06 4.79 15.30
CA GLY A 23 -11.35 3.35 15.19
C GLY A 23 -10.39 2.43 15.93
N LEU A 24 -9.35 2.95 16.57
CA LEU A 24 -8.36 2.17 17.33
C LEU A 24 -8.58 2.18 18.84
N LEU A 25 -9.38 3.13 19.35
CA LEU A 25 -9.62 3.28 20.80
C LEU A 25 -10.99 2.75 21.18
N PHE A 26 -11.01 1.91 22.19
CA PHE A 26 -12.22 1.33 22.75
C PHE A 26 -12.31 1.62 24.25
N CYS A 27 -13.55 1.82 24.71
CA CYS A 27 -13.86 1.95 26.13
C CYS A 27 -13.89 0.55 26.78
N PRO A 28 -13.62 0.40 28.07
CA PRO A 28 -13.81 -0.86 28.78
C PRO A 28 -15.20 -1.48 28.64
N CYS A 29 -16.23 -0.68 28.33
CA CYS A 29 -17.58 -1.18 28.01
C CYS A 29 -17.70 -1.81 26.59
N GLY A 30 -16.61 -1.89 25.82
CA GLY A 30 -16.57 -2.45 24.46
C GLY A 30 -16.95 -1.47 23.36
N CYS A 31 -17.44 -0.27 23.68
CA CYS A 31 -17.82 0.74 22.68
C CYS A 31 -16.63 1.56 22.21
N GLY A 32 -16.62 1.97 20.94
CA GLY A 32 -15.57 2.83 20.40
C GLY A 32 -15.53 4.20 21.05
N LEU A 33 -14.33 4.77 21.15
CA LEU A 33 -14.14 6.14 21.60
C LEU A 33 -14.11 7.08 20.37
N TYR A 34 -14.73 8.24 20.51
CA TYR A 34 -14.69 9.29 19.48
C TYR A 34 -14.16 10.60 20.07
N MET A 35 -13.51 11.37 19.23
CA MET A 35 -12.91 12.65 19.61
C MET A 35 -13.92 13.78 19.46
N LYS A 36 -14.05 14.63 20.47
CA LYS A 36 -14.87 15.83 20.45
C LYS A 36 -14.24 16.97 21.27
N PRO A 37 -14.60 18.23 20.96
CA PRO A 37 -14.24 19.34 21.84
C PRO A 37 -15.01 19.26 23.17
N ASN A 38 -14.35 19.64 24.25
CA ASN A 38 -14.94 19.88 25.54
C ASN A 38 -15.25 21.38 25.70
N HIS A 39 -16.09 21.75 26.67
CA HIS A 39 -16.48 23.14 26.95
C HIS A 39 -15.28 24.08 27.17
N ASN A 40 -14.15 23.56 27.63
CA ASN A 40 -12.90 24.32 27.90
C ASN A 40 -11.94 24.34 26.68
N SER A 41 -12.43 24.20 25.47
CA SER A 41 -11.67 24.30 24.20
C SER A 41 -10.57 23.25 23.97
N TYR A 42 -10.49 22.20 24.81
CA TYR A 42 -9.59 21.08 24.57
C TYR A 42 -10.35 19.85 24.03
N LEU A 43 -9.62 18.97 23.33
CA LEU A 43 -10.17 17.75 22.76
C LEU A 43 -10.18 16.61 23.78
N ILE A 44 -11.28 15.85 23.81
CA ILE A 44 -11.44 14.65 24.63
C ILE A 44 -11.84 13.46 23.78
N TYR A 45 -11.40 12.27 24.16
CA TYR A 45 -11.98 11.01 23.76
C TYR A 45 -13.13 10.63 24.68
N ARG A 46 -14.30 10.38 24.14
CA ARG A 46 -15.50 10.00 24.89
C ARG A 46 -16.10 8.73 24.32
N CYS A 47 -16.70 7.93 25.20
CA CYS A 47 -17.39 6.70 24.80
C CYS A 47 -18.64 7.01 23.97
N SER A 48 -18.84 6.27 22.88
CA SER A 48 -20.00 6.41 22.01
C SER A 48 -21.32 6.00 22.69
N SER A 49 -21.28 5.08 23.68
CA SER A 49 -22.46 4.70 24.46
C SER A 49 -22.97 5.80 25.42
N ALA A 50 -22.17 6.83 25.66
CA ALA A 50 -22.59 7.96 26.51
C ALA A 50 -23.80 8.72 25.96
N TYR A 51 -24.19 8.51 24.69
CA TYR A 51 -25.38 9.05 24.05
C TYR A 51 -26.56 8.07 24.00
N ASN A 52 -26.34 6.79 24.34
CA ASN A 52 -27.40 5.77 24.33
C ASN A 52 -28.04 5.72 25.72
N ASP A 53 -29.28 6.15 25.84
CA ASP A 53 -30.03 6.16 27.11
C ASP A 53 -30.19 4.78 27.76
N LYS A 54 -29.98 3.70 26.99
CA LYS A 54 -30.14 2.31 27.47
C LYS A 54 -28.92 1.71 28.16
N GLN A 55 -27.71 2.24 27.95
CA GLN A 55 -26.48 1.78 28.59
C GLN A 55 -25.54 2.97 28.79
N LYS A 56 -25.78 3.79 29.78
CA LYS A 56 -24.87 4.90 30.11
C LYS A 56 -23.55 4.36 30.63
N CYS A 57 -22.51 4.52 29.82
CA CYS A 57 -21.15 4.33 30.30
C CYS A 57 -20.75 5.47 31.22
N GLU A 58 -20.31 5.17 32.42
CA GLU A 58 -19.88 6.17 33.43
C GLU A 58 -18.52 6.81 33.09
N ASN A 59 -17.94 6.48 31.98
CA ASN A 59 -16.63 6.97 31.55
C ASN A 59 -16.75 8.43 31.07
N TYR A 60 -16.25 9.36 31.88
CA TYR A 60 -16.36 10.81 31.64
C TYR A 60 -15.54 11.34 30.46
N GLY A 61 -14.71 10.51 29.88
CA GLY A 61 -13.79 10.88 28.79
C GLY A 61 -12.39 11.28 29.28
N VAL A 62 -11.42 11.15 28.38
CA VAL A 62 -10.02 11.39 28.65
C VAL A 62 -9.50 12.46 27.70
N LYS A 63 -8.65 13.37 28.17
CA LYS A 63 -8.02 14.38 27.30
C LYS A 63 -7.21 13.70 26.21
N CYS A 64 -7.41 14.12 24.95
CA CYS A 64 -6.71 13.57 23.79
C CYS A 64 -5.19 13.65 23.95
N ALA A 65 -4.67 14.75 24.49
CA ALA A 65 -3.25 14.95 24.71
C ALA A 65 -2.62 13.84 25.56
N TYR A 66 -3.29 13.38 26.62
CA TYR A 66 -2.76 12.29 27.47
C TYR A 66 -2.67 10.96 26.72
N ILE A 67 -3.75 10.60 26.00
CA ILE A 67 -3.75 9.34 25.23
C ILE A 67 -2.70 9.41 24.13
N LEU A 68 -2.65 10.50 23.38
CA LEU A 68 -1.66 10.67 22.30
C LEU A 68 -0.23 10.64 22.84
N SER A 69 0.04 11.28 23.96
CA SER A 69 1.37 11.25 24.61
C SER A 69 1.73 9.82 25.04
N SER A 70 0.81 9.10 25.69
CA SER A 70 1.05 7.73 26.13
C SER A 70 1.30 6.79 24.96
N VAL A 71 0.46 6.88 23.90
CA VAL A 71 0.63 6.08 22.68
C VAL A 71 1.98 6.41 22.04
N TRP A 72 2.34 7.69 21.95
CA TRP A 72 3.62 8.10 21.37
C TRP A 72 4.81 7.57 22.16
N THR A 73 4.74 7.58 23.48
CA THR A 73 5.78 7.00 24.35
C THR A 73 5.94 5.50 24.09
N CYS A 74 4.83 4.74 24.08
CA CYS A 74 4.86 3.32 23.75
C CYS A 74 5.43 3.04 22.36
N VAL A 75 5.05 3.84 21.35
CA VAL A 75 5.58 3.71 19.98
C VAL A 75 7.10 3.93 19.97
N LYS A 76 7.58 4.99 20.63
CA LYS A 76 9.03 5.26 20.72
C LYS A 76 9.77 4.09 21.38
N GLU A 77 9.29 3.65 22.53
CA GLU A 77 9.90 2.54 23.26
C GLU A 77 9.96 1.28 22.38
N THR A 78 8.88 0.95 21.67
CA THR A 78 8.83 -0.21 20.76
C THR A 78 9.82 -0.08 19.62
N LEU A 79 9.91 1.10 18.98
CA LEU A 79 10.80 1.33 17.84
C LEU A 79 12.30 1.25 18.21
N HIS A 80 12.63 1.45 19.50
CA HIS A 80 14.01 1.35 20.00
C HIS A 80 14.39 -0.06 20.49
N THR A 81 13.44 -1.01 20.52
CA THR A 81 13.77 -2.38 20.97
C THR A 81 14.68 -3.10 19.97
N GLU A 82 15.58 -3.95 20.50
CA GLU A 82 16.42 -4.81 19.68
C GLU A 82 15.59 -5.84 18.88
N GLU A 83 14.44 -6.24 19.38
CA GLU A 83 13.51 -7.13 18.69
C GLU A 83 12.95 -6.46 17.42
N TYR A 84 12.56 -5.20 17.49
CA TYR A 84 12.08 -4.45 16.33
C TYR A 84 13.19 -4.28 15.27
N LYS A 85 14.42 -3.98 15.70
CA LYS A 85 15.56 -3.88 14.80
C LYS A 85 15.85 -5.22 14.10
N ARG A 86 15.84 -6.32 14.87
CA ARG A 86 16.00 -7.69 14.31
C ARG A 86 14.92 -8.02 13.31
N PHE A 87 13.65 -7.75 13.63
CA PHE A 87 12.52 -7.95 12.73
C PHE A 87 12.71 -7.18 11.41
N ASN A 88 13.04 -5.89 11.47
CA ASN A 88 13.27 -5.07 10.28
C ASN A 88 14.44 -5.59 9.43
N THR A 89 15.54 -6.03 10.07
CA THR A 89 16.69 -6.61 9.39
C THR A 89 16.32 -7.92 8.70
N GLN A 90 15.60 -8.80 9.40
CA GLN A 90 15.13 -10.05 8.83
C GLN A 90 14.20 -9.79 7.63
N ARG A 91 13.25 -8.89 7.76
CA ARG A 91 12.32 -8.53 6.69
C ARG A 91 13.06 -7.95 5.48
N ALA A 92 14.05 -7.09 5.69
CA ALA A 92 14.88 -6.56 4.61
C ALA A 92 15.65 -7.67 3.86
N ASN A 93 16.21 -8.64 4.59
CA ASN A 93 16.91 -9.78 3.99
C ASN A 93 15.97 -10.69 3.18
N GLU A 94 14.76 -10.94 3.69
CA GLU A 94 13.71 -11.69 2.96
C GLU A 94 13.36 -11.01 1.64
N LEU A 95 13.13 -9.69 1.66
CA LEU A 95 12.81 -8.91 0.45
C LEU A 95 13.98 -8.88 -0.54
N GLN A 96 15.22 -8.82 -0.07
CA GLN A 96 16.41 -8.94 -0.94
C GLN A 96 16.46 -10.30 -1.62
N GLY A 97 16.14 -11.38 -0.90
CA GLY A 97 16.03 -12.72 -1.47
C GLY A 97 14.97 -12.82 -2.56
N ILE A 98 13.78 -12.26 -2.31
CA ILE A 98 12.68 -12.17 -3.28
C ILE A 98 13.12 -11.37 -4.51
N ASN A 99 13.73 -10.21 -4.33
CA ASN A 99 14.22 -9.38 -5.43
C ASN A 99 15.26 -10.11 -6.31
N LYS A 100 16.12 -10.92 -5.70
CA LYS A 100 17.06 -11.76 -6.47
C LYS A 100 16.32 -12.73 -7.38
N GLN A 101 15.32 -13.45 -6.87
CA GLN A 101 14.52 -14.40 -7.67
C GLN A 101 13.74 -13.69 -8.80
N ILE A 102 13.19 -12.49 -8.51
CA ILE A 102 12.52 -11.68 -9.53
C ILE A 102 13.49 -11.27 -10.63
N ARG A 103 14.69 -10.81 -10.30
CA ARG A 103 15.74 -10.44 -11.30
C ARG A 103 16.14 -11.62 -12.18
N GLU A 104 16.29 -12.81 -11.61
CA GLU A 104 16.56 -14.04 -12.38
C GLU A 104 15.40 -14.37 -13.33
N THR A 105 14.17 -14.14 -12.91
CA THR A 105 12.97 -14.33 -13.74
C THR A 105 12.91 -13.31 -14.87
N ILE A 106 13.20 -12.04 -14.59
CA ILE A 106 13.28 -10.98 -15.61
C ILE A 106 14.34 -11.34 -16.65
N THR A 107 15.53 -11.78 -16.23
CA THR A 107 16.60 -12.16 -17.16
C THR A 107 16.15 -13.27 -18.12
N ARG A 108 15.47 -14.30 -17.62
CA ARG A 108 14.91 -15.37 -18.46
C ARG A 108 13.86 -14.85 -19.44
N LYS A 109 12.98 -13.94 -19.00
CA LYS A 109 11.94 -13.34 -19.87
C LYS A 109 12.54 -12.41 -20.92
N VAL A 110 13.57 -11.65 -20.60
CA VAL A 110 14.29 -10.80 -21.57
C VAL A 110 14.90 -11.67 -22.66
N ASN A 111 15.59 -12.76 -22.32
CA ASN A 111 16.16 -13.69 -23.30
C ASN A 111 15.05 -14.28 -24.20
N SER A 112 13.90 -14.65 -23.62
CA SER A 112 12.76 -15.14 -24.39
C SER A 112 12.21 -14.07 -25.36
N VAL A 113 12.14 -12.82 -24.95
CA VAL A 113 11.73 -11.71 -25.84
C VAL A 113 12.71 -11.55 -27.01
N ASP A 114 14.02 -11.65 -26.76
CA ASP A 114 15.02 -11.54 -27.82
C ASP A 114 14.94 -12.71 -28.82
N GLU A 115 14.68 -13.92 -28.35
CA GLU A 115 14.40 -15.09 -29.22
C GLU A 115 13.15 -14.86 -30.07
N LEU A 116 12.04 -14.41 -29.46
CA LEU A 116 10.79 -14.13 -30.20
C LEU A 116 10.98 -12.99 -31.23
N LYS A 117 11.75 -11.95 -30.92
CA LYS A 117 12.10 -10.88 -31.87
C LYS A 117 12.91 -11.41 -33.03
N THR A 118 13.84 -12.33 -32.78
CA THR A 118 14.65 -12.96 -33.83
C THR A 118 13.75 -13.82 -34.75
N GLN A 119 12.83 -14.61 -34.19
CA GLN A 119 11.85 -15.41 -34.95
C GLN A 119 10.94 -14.51 -35.81
N SER A 120 10.43 -13.42 -35.20
CA SER A 120 9.60 -12.42 -35.87
C SER A 120 10.32 -11.79 -37.06
N ALA A 121 11.59 -11.41 -36.92
CA ALA A 121 12.41 -10.88 -38.00
C ALA A 121 12.63 -11.89 -39.12
N SER A 122 12.82 -13.17 -38.77
CA SER A 122 12.93 -14.27 -39.74
C SER A 122 11.65 -14.46 -40.54
N LEU A 123 10.46 -14.38 -39.89
CA LEU A 123 9.17 -14.47 -40.61
C LEU A 123 8.98 -13.31 -41.57
N ILE A 124 9.28 -12.09 -41.18
CA ILE A 124 9.21 -10.91 -42.08
C ILE A 124 10.11 -11.12 -43.33
N ALA A 125 11.33 -11.65 -43.09
CA ALA A 125 12.25 -11.92 -44.22
C ALA A 125 11.73 -13.01 -45.17
N LYS A 126 10.98 -13.98 -44.66
CA LYS A 126 10.31 -15.02 -45.48
C LYS A 126 9.12 -14.43 -46.25
N ILE A 127 8.24 -13.69 -45.59
CA ILE A 127 7.07 -13.03 -46.22
C ILE A 127 7.50 -12.20 -47.43
N LYS A 128 8.56 -11.41 -47.30
CA LYS A 128 9.09 -10.53 -48.36
C LYS A 128 9.57 -11.31 -49.63
N LYS A 129 9.82 -12.59 -49.50
CA LYS A 129 10.32 -13.45 -50.60
C LYS A 129 9.22 -14.31 -51.27
N LEU A 130 8.02 -14.32 -50.72
CA LEU A 130 6.91 -15.11 -51.20
C LEU A 130 6.05 -14.32 -52.18
N ASN A 131 5.53 -15.04 -53.19
CA ASN A 131 4.59 -14.54 -54.19
C ASN A 131 3.23 -15.29 -54.14
N ASN A 132 2.96 -15.99 -53.03
CA ASN A 132 1.73 -16.76 -52.86
C ASN A 132 0.93 -16.14 -51.69
N ASP A 133 -0.25 -15.63 -52.00
CA ASP A 133 -1.09 -14.87 -51.05
C ASP A 133 -1.58 -15.73 -49.88
N ASP A 134 -1.89 -17.01 -50.08
CA ASP A 134 -2.36 -17.91 -49.01
C ASP A 134 -1.25 -18.15 -47.97
N LEU A 135 -0.02 -18.39 -48.43
CA LEU A 135 1.13 -18.57 -47.56
C LEU A 135 1.53 -17.28 -46.85
N ILE A 136 1.36 -16.13 -47.49
CA ILE A 136 1.59 -14.82 -46.89
C ILE A 136 0.62 -14.61 -45.72
N ASN A 137 -0.67 -14.86 -45.91
CA ASN A 137 -1.70 -14.70 -44.88
C ASN A 137 -1.45 -15.60 -43.65
N GLU A 138 -1.00 -16.86 -43.87
CA GLU A 138 -0.64 -17.77 -42.79
C GLU A 138 0.55 -17.22 -41.97
N LEU A 139 1.62 -16.81 -42.66
CA LEU A 139 2.81 -16.26 -41.98
C LEU A 139 2.54 -14.91 -41.29
N GLU A 140 1.64 -14.09 -41.82
CA GLU A 140 1.20 -12.86 -41.17
C GLU A 140 0.41 -13.16 -39.86
N THR A 141 -0.37 -14.24 -39.87
CA THR A 141 -1.07 -14.70 -38.66
C THR A 141 -0.06 -15.11 -37.58
N ASP A 142 0.94 -15.91 -37.93
CA ASP A 142 2.00 -16.33 -37.04
C ASP A 142 2.81 -15.12 -36.50
N TYR A 143 3.13 -14.18 -37.37
CA TYR A 143 3.80 -12.94 -36.99
C TYR A 143 2.99 -12.15 -35.96
N ASN A 144 1.67 -12.04 -36.16
CA ASN A 144 0.79 -11.33 -35.22
C ASN A 144 0.72 -12.01 -33.84
N VAL A 145 0.76 -13.36 -33.84
CA VAL A 145 0.84 -14.15 -32.60
C VAL A 145 2.14 -13.84 -31.84
N LEU A 146 3.28 -13.87 -32.54
CA LEU A 146 4.58 -13.53 -31.93
C LEU A 146 4.60 -12.08 -31.37
N CYS A 147 4.05 -11.14 -32.13
CA CYS A 147 3.95 -9.75 -31.67
C CYS A 147 3.12 -9.61 -30.39
N LYS A 148 2.04 -10.36 -30.25
CA LYS A 148 1.24 -10.39 -29.01
C LYS A 148 2.02 -10.97 -27.84
N GLN A 149 2.73 -12.10 -28.06
CA GLN A 149 3.56 -12.74 -27.04
C GLN A 149 4.68 -11.81 -26.55
N ILE A 150 5.36 -11.11 -27.48
CA ILE A 150 6.39 -10.12 -27.13
C ILE A 150 5.81 -9.05 -26.23
N LYS A 151 4.70 -8.41 -26.63
CA LYS A 151 4.05 -7.35 -25.85
C LYS A 151 3.63 -7.83 -24.46
N GLN A 152 3.05 -9.02 -24.38
CA GLN A 152 2.64 -9.60 -23.10
C GLN A 152 3.85 -9.83 -22.19
N THR A 153 4.93 -10.41 -22.72
CA THR A 153 6.14 -10.67 -21.93
C THR A 153 6.84 -9.37 -21.49
N GLU A 154 6.86 -8.35 -22.37
CA GLU A 154 7.38 -7.02 -22.01
C GLU A 154 6.55 -6.35 -20.90
N GLN A 155 5.22 -6.52 -20.92
CA GLN A 155 4.35 -6.05 -19.83
C GLN A 155 4.66 -6.77 -18.52
N GLU A 156 4.79 -8.08 -18.53
CA GLU A 156 5.13 -8.88 -17.35
C GLU A 156 6.50 -8.47 -16.76
N ILE A 157 7.49 -8.16 -17.61
CA ILE A 157 8.78 -7.62 -17.18
C ILE A 157 8.59 -6.26 -16.49
N SER A 158 7.73 -5.40 -17.03
CA SER A 158 7.44 -4.10 -16.43
C SER A 158 6.79 -4.23 -15.05
N GLU A 159 5.85 -5.15 -14.90
CA GLU A 159 5.19 -5.43 -13.60
C GLU A 159 6.18 -5.97 -12.56
N LEU A 160 7.08 -6.88 -12.96
CA LEU A 160 8.13 -7.41 -12.08
C LEU A 160 9.13 -6.33 -11.66
N ASN A 161 9.49 -5.40 -12.55
CA ASN A 161 10.32 -4.26 -12.19
C ASN A 161 9.61 -3.32 -11.21
N GLY A 162 8.29 -3.14 -11.34
CA GLY A 162 7.46 -2.42 -10.38
C GLY A 162 7.53 -3.05 -8.99
N GLN A 163 7.40 -4.38 -8.89
CA GLN A 163 7.53 -5.11 -7.62
C GLN A 163 8.91 -4.95 -6.97
N ILE A 164 9.98 -4.98 -7.77
CA ILE A 164 11.33 -4.70 -7.25
C ILE A 164 11.41 -3.29 -6.66
N ALA A 165 10.87 -2.29 -7.35
CA ALA A 165 10.89 -0.91 -6.86
C ALA A 165 10.12 -0.75 -5.54
N GLU A 166 8.97 -1.41 -5.40
CA GLU A 166 8.18 -1.42 -4.16
C GLU A 166 8.95 -2.09 -3.02
N ASN A 167 9.54 -3.26 -3.28
CA ASN A 167 10.35 -3.98 -2.31
C ASN A 167 11.58 -3.18 -1.88
N ASP A 168 12.28 -2.55 -2.83
CA ASP A 168 13.46 -1.71 -2.54
C ASP A 168 13.07 -0.49 -1.69
N ALA A 169 11.89 0.10 -1.93
CA ALA A 169 11.36 1.18 -1.10
C ALA A 169 11.01 0.70 0.32
N GLU A 170 10.50 -0.54 0.47
CA GLU A 170 10.24 -1.15 1.79
C GLU A 170 11.55 -1.47 2.52
N ILE A 171 12.53 -2.05 1.84
CA ILE A 171 13.88 -2.31 2.39
C ILE A 171 14.48 -1.01 2.92
N LYS A 172 14.44 0.05 2.12
CA LYS A 172 14.97 1.36 2.51
C LYS A 172 14.29 1.87 3.77
N ARG A 173 12.96 1.78 3.87
CA ARG A 173 12.20 2.17 5.08
C ARG A 173 12.57 1.35 6.31
N ASN A 174 12.85 0.06 6.14
CA ASN A 174 13.17 -0.85 7.23
C ASN A 174 14.62 -0.69 7.73
N VAL A 175 15.55 -0.34 6.85
CA VAL A 175 16.98 -0.21 7.17
C VAL A 175 17.36 1.21 7.59
N GLU A 176 16.81 2.23 6.92
CA GLU A 176 17.03 3.61 7.33
C GLU A 176 16.27 3.84 8.65
N GLN A 177 16.99 3.82 9.76
CA GLN A 177 16.49 4.40 11.01
C GLN A 177 16.20 5.86 10.73
N LYS A 178 14.94 6.19 10.47
CA LYS A 178 14.53 7.59 10.44
C LYS A 178 14.91 8.18 11.78
N ASP A 179 15.69 9.23 11.75
CA ASP A 179 16.10 9.98 12.93
C ASP A 179 14.83 10.59 13.53
N PHE A 180 14.19 9.82 14.43
CA PHE A 180 12.93 10.23 15.09
C PHE A 180 13.12 11.49 15.93
N SER A 181 14.38 11.90 16.22
CA SER A 181 14.69 13.14 16.91
C SER A 181 14.18 14.38 16.16
N LYS A 182 14.12 14.31 14.83
CA LYS A 182 13.56 15.40 14.00
C LYS A 182 12.03 15.47 14.02
N MET A 183 11.35 14.36 14.31
CA MET A 183 9.88 14.36 14.42
C MET A 183 9.41 14.92 15.77
N GLU A 184 10.22 14.88 16.81
CA GLU A 184 9.88 15.48 18.11
C GLU A 184 9.76 17.01 18.04
N GLN A 185 10.58 17.67 17.23
CA GLN A 185 10.56 19.13 17.09
C GLN A 185 9.37 19.68 16.30
N SER A 186 8.69 18.84 15.49
CA SER A 186 7.53 19.26 14.71
C SER A 186 6.18 18.90 15.34
N ALA A 187 6.18 18.18 16.46
CA ALA A 187 4.96 17.72 17.14
C ALA A 187 4.66 18.48 18.46
N LEU A 188 5.53 19.42 18.83
CA LEU A 188 5.35 20.37 19.95
C LEU A 188 4.94 21.76 19.43
#